data_53420d640d6b545b8fc58f2fb9b5f4da
#
_entry.id   53420d640d6b545b8fc58f2fb9b5f4da
#
_cell.length_a   1.000
_cell.length_b   1.000
_cell.length_c   1.000
_cell.angle_alpha   90.00
_cell.angle_beta   90.00
_cell.angle_gamma   90.00
#
_symmetry.space_group_name_H-M   'P 1'
#
loop_
_entity.id
_entity.type
_entity.pdbx_description
1 polymer ?
#
loop_
_entity_poly.entity_id
_entity_poly.type
_entity_poly.pdbx_seq_one_letter_code
_entity_poly.pdbx_strand_id
1 'polypeptide(L)'
;MKAAKLLPILAIVALISFTSCANDSEENEAINSIEVPVTPQAKSIEIEIMELINAYRITEGLNALNNHNTVKAVASTHTDYMIEVNNVSHDNFFLRKQSLQANASANIVTENVGYGFSSAESVVNAWLASPSHRENIEGDYTDFDVSAEQNSAGKWYFTNIFIKR
;
A
#
# COMPACT_ATOMS: atom_id res chain seq x y z
N MET A 1 -16.07 -54.20 77.11
CA MET A 1 -16.74 -54.11 75.81
C MET A 1 -17.11 -52.64 75.57
N LYS A 2 -16.35 -51.91 74.77
CA LYS A 2 -16.56 -50.46 74.56
C LYS A 2 -16.90 -50.28 73.05
N ALA A 3 -18.11 -49.77 72.84
CA ALA A 3 -18.60 -49.44 71.51
C ALA A 3 -18.00 -48.12 71.02
N ALA A 4 -17.38 -48.14 69.83
CA ALA A 4 -16.88 -46.96 69.18
C ALA A 4 -17.99 -46.35 68.31
N LYS A 5 -18.28 -45.05 68.54
CA LYS A 5 -19.21 -44.27 67.72
C LYS A 5 -18.47 -43.73 66.50
N LEU A 6 -18.88 -44.11 65.30
CA LEU A 6 -18.46 -43.49 64.06
C LEU A 6 -19.36 -42.22 63.84
N LEU A 7 -18.70 -41.06 63.65
CA LEU A 7 -19.33 -39.87 63.12
C LEU A 7 -19.21 -39.88 61.56
N PRO A 8 -20.25 -39.56 60.84
CA PRO A 8 -20.12 -39.37 59.40
C PRO A 8 -19.56 -37.96 59.11
N ILE A 9 -18.47 -37.90 58.35
CA ILE A 9 -17.90 -36.66 57.78
C ILE A 9 -18.73 -36.32 56.55
N LEU A 10 -19.42 -35.18 56.62
CA LEU A 10 -20.17 -34.58 55.52
C LEU A 10 -19.17 -33.87 54.59
N ALA A 11 -18.86 -34.47 53.47
CA ALA A 11 -18.03 -33.81 52.44
C ALA A 11 -18.91 -32.86 51.61
N ILE A 12 -18.71 -31.57 51.80
CA ILE A 12 -19.28 -30.50 50.93
C ILE A 12 -18.42 -30.43 49.69
N VAL A 13 -18.94 -30.90 48.56
CA VAL A 13 -18.34 -30.72 47.26
C VAL A 13 -18.80 -29.35 46.74
N ALA A 14 -17.91 -28.36 46.80
CA ALA A 14 -18.13 -27.07 46.16
C ALA A 14 -17.91 -27.22 44.64
N LEU A 15 -19.01 -27.19 43.86
CA LEU A 15 -18.97 -27.06 42.42
C LEU A 15 -18.54 -25.62 42.06
N ILE A 16 -17.28 -25.43 41.67
CA ILE A 16 -16.81 -24.19 41.07
C ILE A 16 -17.18 -24.25 39.60
N SER A 17 -18.26 -23.55 39.22
CA SER A 17 -18.62 -23.33 37.82
C SER A 17 -17.63 -22.31 37.22
N PHE A 18 -16.67 -22.74 36.46
CA PHE A 18 -15.88 -21.88 35.59
C PHE A 18 -16.75 -21.48 34.39
N THR A 19 -17.37 -20.30 34.45
CA THR A 19 -17.88 -19.64 33.26
C THR A 19 -16.66 -19.13 32.47
N SER A 20 -16.20 -19.91 31.53
CA SER A 20 -15.27 -19.45 30.48
C SER A 20 -16.08 -18.57 29.55
N CYS A 21 -16.00 -17.25 29.76
CA CYS A 21 -16.32 -16.31 28.71
C CYS A 21 -15.15 -16.39 27.67
N ALA A 22 -15.35 -17.18 26.65
CA ALA A 22 -14.54 -17.06 25.45
C ALA A 22 -14.91 -15.70 24.81
N ASN A 23 -14.01 -14.72 24.91
CA ASN A 23 -14.06 -13.54 24.07
C ASN A 23 -13.64 -13.93 22.66
N ASP A 24 -14.61 -14.35 21.84
CA ASP A 24 -14.43 -14.58 20.41
C ASP A 24 -14.41 -13.29 19.58
N SER A 25 -14.00 -12.16 20.16
CA SER A 25 -14.04 -10.86 19.48
C SER A 25 -12.67 -10.26 19.14
N GLU A 26 -11.55 -10.93 19.42
CA GLU A 26 -10.22 -10.35 19.18
C GLU A 26 -9.52 -10.83 17.90
N GLU A 27 -10.03 -11.84 17.20
CA GLU A 27 -9.38 -12.29 15.94
C GLU A 27 -9.89 -11.60 14.66
N ASN A 28 -10.91 -10.75 14.73
CA ASN A 28 -11.48 -10.11 13.54
C ASN A 28 -11.06 -8.65 13.34
N GLU A 29 -10.33 -8.02 14.26
CA GLU A 29 -9.85 -6.64 14.10
C GLU A 29 -8.47 -6.50 13.44
N ALA A 30 -7.69 -7.57 13.37
CA ALA A 30 -6.34 -7.52 12.80
C ALA A 30 -6.30 -7.54 11.25
N ILE A 31 -7.43 -7.72 10.58
CA ILE A 31 -7.47 -7.79 9.10
C ILE A 31 -7.85 -6.46 8.44
N ASN A 32 -8.28 -5.45 9.18
CA ASN A 32 -8.97 -4.28 8.61
C ASN A 32 -8.23 -2.95 8.61
N SER A 33 -6.99 -2.89 9.03
CA SER A 33 -6.19 -1.67 8.87
C SER A 33 -4.85 -1.97 8.22
N ILE A 34 -4.84 -2.10 6.89
CA ILE A 34 -3.61 -1.82 6.16
C ILE A 34 -3.36 -0.33 6.40
N GLU A 35 -2.49 -0.04 7.36
CA GLU A 35 -2.17 1.33 7.77
C GLU A 35 -1.62 2.07 6.54
N VAL A 36 -2.28 3.18 6.17
CA VAL A 36 -1.78 4.04 5.09
C VAL A 36 -0.64 4.85 5.67
N PRO A 37 0.56 4.78 5.10
CA PRO A 37 1.69 5.59 5.55
C PRO A 37 1.36 7.08 5.48
N VAL A 38 2.07 7.89 6.27
CA VAL A 38 1.96 9.36 6.18
C VAL A 38 2.36 9.78 4.77
N THR A 39 1.52 10.58 4.12
CA THR A 39 1.81 11.09 2.76
C THR A 39 2.97 12.06 2.81
N PRO A 40 4.10 11.79 2.14
CA PRO A 40 5.20 12.75 2.06
C PRO A 40 4.84 13.94 1.17
N GLN A 41 5.48 15.09 1.45
CA GLN A 41 5.32 16.26 0.58
C GLN A 41 5.88 15.98 -0.82
N ALA A 42 5.16 16.42 -1.85
CA ALA A 42 5.60 16.26 -3.22
C ALA A 42 6.86 17.09 -3.52
N LYS A 43 7.81 16.48 -4.23
CA LYS A 43 9.03 17.12 -4.72
C LYS A 43 8.81 17.74 -6.10
N SER A 44 9.64 18.72 -6.46
CA SER A 44 9.53 19.38 -7.77
C SER A 44 9.57 18.40 -8.95
N ILE A 45 10.45 17.40 -8.90
CA ILE A 45 10.55 16.38 -9.96
C ILE A 45 9.27 15.53 -10.07
N GLU A 46 8.60 15.26 -8.96
CA GLU A 46 7.35 14.49 -8.95
C GLU A 46 6.20 15.30 -9.54
N ILE A 47 6.13 16.59 -9.19
CA ILE A 47 5.14 17.53 -9.75
C ILE A 47 5.32 17.62 -11.27
N GLU A 48 6.56 17.81 -11.74
CA GLU A 48 6.89 17.89 -13.16
C GLU A 48 6.55 16.58 -13.92
N ILE A 49 6.80 15.40 -13.32
CA ILE A 49 6.39 14.10 -13.90
C ILE A 49 4.87 14.06 -14.10
N MET A 50 4.10 14.47 -13.07
CA MET A 50 2.64 14.45 -13.13
C MET A 50 2.10 15.43 -14.17
N GLU A 51 2.71 16.62 -14.29
CA GLU A 51 2.37 17.60 -15.32
C GLU A 51 2.65 17.08 -16.73
N LEU A 52 3.82 16.46 -16.96
CA LEU A 52 4.18 15.89 -18.25
C LEU A 52 3.26 14.73 -18.66
N ILE A 53 2.92 13.83 -17.73
CA ILE A 53 1.97 12.74 -17.99
C ILE A 53 0.60 13.31 -18.36
N ASN A 54 0.08 14.27 -17.60
CA ASN A 54 -1.22 14.88 -17.88
C ASN A 54 -1.22 15.68 -19.20
N ALA A 55 -0.13 16.40 -19.50
CA ALA A 55 0.02 17.07 -20.79
C ALA A 55 -0.03 16.08 -21.95
N TYR A 56 0.71 14.95 -21.86
CA TYR A 56 0.67 13.89 -22.85
C TYR A 56 -0.75 13.31 -23.00
N ARG A 57 -1.42 12.95 -21.90
CA ARG A 57 -2.79 12.41 -21.92
C ARG A 57 -3.76 13.34 -22.65
N ILE A 58 -3.67 14.64 -22.40
CA ILE A 58 -4.52 15.63 -23.08
C ILE A 58 -4.25 15.65 -24.58
N THR A 59 -2.98 15.54 -25.03
CA THR A 59 -2.65 15.49 -26.47
C THR A 59 -3.19 14.23 -27.16
N GLU A 60 -3.33 13.13 -26.41
CA GLU A 60 -3.94 11.90 -26.89
C GLU A 60 -5.49 11.88 -26.77
N GLY A 61 -6.11 13.00 -26.35
CA GLY A 61 -7.56 13.10 -26.16
C GLY A 61 -8.10 12.41 -24.93
N LEU A 62 -7.23 12.06 -23.98
CA LEU A 62 -7.58 11.45 -22.71
C LEU A 62 -7.83 12.51 -21.63
N ASN A 63 -8.58 12.18 -20.59
CA ASN A 63 -8.75 13.05 -19.44
C ASN A 63 -7.45 13.20 -18.64
N ALA A 64 -7.20 14.38 -18.08
CA ALA A 64 -6.20 14.56 -17.05
C ALA A 64 -6.59 13.77 -15.78
N LEU A 65 -5.59 13.27 -15.06
CA LEU A 65 -5.75 12.54 -13.81
C LEU A 65 -5.55 13.47 -12.61
N ASN A 66 -6.24 13.18 -11.51
CA ASN A 66 -6.10 13.92 -10.27
C ASN A 66 -4.98 13.31 -9.41
N ASN A 67 -4.34 14.15 -8.61
CA ASN A 67 -3.41 13.68 -7.58
C ASN A 67 -4.18 13.03 -6.42
N HIS A 68 -3.57 12.01 -5.78
CA HIS A 68 -4.21 11.29 -4.70
C HIS A 68 -3.23 10.93 -3.57
N ASN A 69 -3.42 11.53 -2.40
CA ASN A 69 -2.51 11.39 -1.25
C ASN A 69 -2.23 9.94 -0.84
N THR A 70 -3.25 9.07 -0.82
CA THR A 70 -3.04 7.65 -0.49
C THR A 70 -2.18 6.96 -1.55
N VAL A 71 -2.37 7.29 -2.84
CA VAL A 71 -1.53 6.76 -3.93
C VAL A 71 -0.09 7.22 -3.75
N LYS A 72 0.12 8.51 -3.42
CA LYS A 72 1.45 9.06 -3.11
C LYS A 72 2.12 8.31 -1.96
N ALA A 73 1.42 8.10 -0.85
CA ALA A 73 1.94 7.40 0.32
C ALA A 73 2.34 5.96 -0.02
N VAL A 74 1.51 5.24 -0.76
CA VAL A 74 1.79 3.85 -1.18
C VAL A 74 2.95 3.80 -2.18
N ALA A 75 3.01 4.73 -3.14
CA ALA A 75 4.12 4.83 -4.09
C ALA A 75 5.46 5.07 -3.36
N SER A 76 5.47 5.93 -2.32
CA SER A 76 6.71 6.23 -1.58
C SER A 76 7.26 5.00 -0.85
N THR A 77 6.40 4.17 -0.24
CA THR A 77 6.88 2.94 0.42
C THR A 77 7.55 1.97 -0.54
N HIS A 78 7.09 1.92 -1.80
CA HIS A 78 7.73 1.07 -2.79
C HIS A 78 9.04 1.66 -3.32
N THR A 79 9.10 2.97 -3.51
CA THR A 79 10.34 3.64 -3.90
C THR A 79 11.43 3.41 -2.84
N ASP A 80 11.08 3.56 -1.55
CA ASP A 80 12.00 3.29 -0.43
C ASP A 80 12.45 1.82 -0.40
N TYR A 81 11.52 0.88 -0.60
CA TYR A 81 11.84 -0.55 -0.72
C TYR A 81 12.83 -0.83 -1.86
N MET A 82 12.61 -0.29 -3.05
CA MET A 82 13.53 -0.47 -4.19
C MET A 82 14.93 0.07 -3.91
N ILE A 83 15.04 1.18 -3.16
CA ILE A 83 16.32 1.75 -2.72
C ILE A 83 16.99 0.82 -1.71
N GLU A 84 16.25 0.32 -0.72
CA GLU A 84 16.76 -0.58 0.31
C GLU A 84 17.33 -1.87 -0.28
N VAL A 85 16.59 -2.51 -1.21
CA VAL A 85 17.04 -3.74 -1.88
C VAL A 85 17.99 -3.48 -3.05
N ASN A 86 18.24 -2.19 -3.39
CA ASN A 86 19.06 -1.76 -4.53
C ASN A 86 18.66 -2.43 -5.85
N ASN A 87 17.37 -2.57 -6.09
CA ASN A 87 16.82 -3.21 -7.28
C ASN A 87 15.50 -2.55 -7.69
N VAL A 88 15.35 -2.26 -9.01
CA VAL A 88 14.09 -1.79 -9.57
C VAL A 88 13.20 -2.99 -9.89
N SER A 89 12.01 -3.03 -9.31
CA SER A 89 11.08 -4.17 -9.44
C SER A 89 9.63 -3.77 -9.19
N HIS A 90 8.72 -4.69 -9.48
CA HIS A 90 7.31 -4.63 -9.08
C HIS A 90 7.02 -5.52 -7.86
N ASP A 91 8.03 -5.86 -7.06
CA ASP A 91 7.88 -6.71 -5.89
C ASP A 91 6.77 -6.19 -4.97
N ASN A 92 6.00 -7.10 -4.41
CA ASN A 92 4.88 -6.76 -3.52
C ASN A 92 3.76 -5.89 -4.16
N PHE A 93 3.66 -5.80 -5.49
CA PHE A 93 2.60 -5.03 -6.15
C PHE A 93 1.20 -5.44 -5.69
N PHE A 94 0.98 -6.74 -5.45
CA PHE A 94 -0.30 -7.24 -4.95
C PHE A 94 -0.71 -6.59 -3.63
N LEU A 95 0.22 -6.41 -2.68
CA LEU A 95 -0.05 -5.75 -1.39
C LEU A 95 -0.38 -4.27 -1.57
N ARG A 96 0.33 -3.56 -2.47
CA ARG A 96 0.02 -2.17 -2.81
C ARG A 96 -1.37 -2.03 -3.42
N LYS A 97 -1.73 -2.94 -4.34
CA LYS A 97 -3.07 -2.99 -4.93
C LYS A 97 -4.14 -3.19 -3.87
N GLN A 98 -3.98 -4.16 -2.95
CA GLN A 98 -4.92 -4.39 -1.85
C GLN A 98 -5.06 -3.14 -0.96
N SER A 99 -3.94 -2.50 -0.60
CA SER A 99 -3.96 -1.28 0.19
C SER A 99 -4.75 -0.16 -0.49
N LEU A 100 -4.55 0.05 -1.80
CA LEU A 100 -5.27 1.07 -2.56
C LEU A 100 -6.75 0.73 -2.77
N GLN A 101 -7.09 -0.54 -2.88
CA GLN A 101 -8.49 -1.00 -2.91
C GLN A 101 -9.19 -0.70 -1.59
N ALA A 102 -8.54 -0.97 -0.47
CA ALA A 102 -9.10 -0.74 0.86
C ALA A 102 -9.19 0.76 1.23
N ASN A 103 -8.14 1.55 0.91
CA ASN A 103 -7.97 2.90 1.46
C ASN A 103 -8.20 4.04 0.45
N ALA A 104 -8.25 3.75 -0.85
CA ALA A 104 -8.49 4.72 -1.92
C ALA A 104 -9.69 4.37 -2.81
N SER A 105 -10.47 3.31 -2.46
CA SER A 105 -11.58 2.81 -3.26
C SER A 105 -11.19 2.47 -4.71
N ALA A 106 -9.97 2.01 -4.93
CA ALA A 106 -9.46 1.70 -6.25
C ALA A 106 -10.06 0.39 -6.78
N ASN A 107 -10.68 0.43 -7.96
CA ASN A 107 -11.15 -0.75 -8.68
C ASN A 107 -10.04 -1.34 -9.56
N ILE A 108 -9.27 -0.46 -10.23
CA ILE A 108 -8.12 -0.80 -11.08
C ILE A 108 -6.89 -0.12 -10.49
N VAL A 109 -5.76 -0.82 -10.48
CA VAL A 109 -4.46 -0.30 -10.07
C VAL A 109 -3.40 -0.80 -11.03
N THR A 110 -2.56 0.09 -11.55
CA THR A 110 -1.38 -0.25 -12.36
C THR A 110 -0.17 0.57 -11.89
N GLU A 111 1.02 0.15 -12.29
CA GLU A 111 2.26 0.73 -11.79
C GLU A 111 3.32 0.81 -12.90
N ASN A 112 4.00 1.96 -12.99
CA ASN A 112 5.26 2.12 -13.69
C ASN A 112 6.38 2.36 -12.68
N VAL A 113 7.52 1.72 -12.87
CA VAL A 113 8.73 1.96 -12.09
C VAL A 113 9.85 2.47 -12.98
N GLY A 114 10.84 3.14 -12.40
CA GLY A 114 11.99 3.66 -13.12
C GLY A 114 13.23 3.78 -12.24
N TYR A 115 14.41 3.76 -12.85
CA TYR A 115 15.69 3.89 -12.16
C TYR A 115 16.72 4.62 -13.01
N GLY A 116 17.50 5.49 -12.36
CA GLY A 116 18.71 6.09 -12.93
C GLY A 116 18.49 7.25 -13.90
N PHE A 117 17.25 7.66 -14.14
CA PHE A 117 16.92 8.86 -14.92
C PHE A 117 17.30 10.11 -14.12
N SER A 118 17.70 11.17 -14.81
CA SER A 118 18.19 12.41 -14.18
C SER A 118 17.18 13.55 -14.16
N SER A 119 16.06 13.44 -14.89
CA SER A 119 15.00 14.44 -14.94
C SER A 119 13.62 13.82 -15.12
N ALA A 120 12.57 14.59 -14.88
CA ALA A 120 11.18 14.22 -15.13
C ALA A 120 10.96 13.85 -16.60
N GLU A 121 11.42 14.68 -17.53
CA GLU A 121 11.28 14.39 -18.98
C GLU A 121 11.95 13.08 -19.35
N SER A 122 13.14 12.77 -18.81
CA SER A 122 13.86 11.56 -19.18
C SER A 122 13.14 10.27 -18.75
N VAL A 123 12.53 10.24 -17.56
CA VAL A 123 11.76 9.08 -17.09
C VAL A 123 10.43 8.97 -17.82
N VAL A 124 9.70 10.08 -18.02
CA VAL A 124 8.42 10.07 -18.74
C VAL A 124 8.62 9.64 -20.19
N ASN A 125 9.62 10.19 -20.88
CA ASN A 125 9.95 9.78 -22.26
C ASN A 125 10.32 8.29 -22.35
N ALA A 126 11.05 7.74 -21.36
CA ALA A 126 11.37 6.33 -21.32
C ALA A 126 10.12 5.46 -21.12
N TRP A 127 9.19 5.87 -20.23
CA TRP A 127 7.91 5.19 -20.05
C TRP A 127 7.06 5.25 -21.32
N LEU A 128 6.98 6.40 -22.00
CA LEU A 128 6.24 6.53 -23.25
C LEU A 128 6.85 5.75 -24.42
N ALA A 129 8.17 5.56 -24.43
CA ALA A 129 8.85 4.72 -25.40
C ALA A 129 8.66 3.21 -25.19
N SER A 130 8.27 2.79 -23.98
CA SER A 130 8.00 1.39 -23.63
C SER A 130 6.52 1.07 -23.80
N PRO A 131 6.11 0.13 -24.68
CA PRO A 131 4.68 -0.16 -24.91
C PRO A 131 3.87 -0.44 -23.65
N SER A 132 4.39 -1.27 -22.72
CA SER A 132 3.69 -1.63 -21.49
C SER A 132 3.55 -0.46 -20.51
N HIS A 133 4.60 0.38 -20.37
CA HIS A 133 4.52 1.56 -19.51
C HIS A 133 3.61 2.64 -20.10
N ARG A 134 3.64 2.81 -21.44
CA ARG A 134 2.74 3.72 -22.14
C ARG A 134 1.29 3.30 -22.01
N GLU A 135 0.98 2.01 -22.13
CA GLU A 135 -0.36 1.47 -21.90
C GLU A 135 -0.88 1.84 -20.50
N ASN A 136 -0.02 1.81 -19.48
CA ASN A 136 -0.36 2.29 -18.14
C ASN A 136 -0.60 3.80 -18.09
N ILE A 137 0.13 4.61 -18.88
CA ILE A 137 -0.10 6.06 -18.93
C ILE A 137 -1.41 6.40 -19.66
N GLU A 138 -1.77 5.63 -20.69
CA GLU A 138 -2.95 5.85 -21.56
C GLU A 138 -4.24 5.24 -21.02
N GLY A 139 -4.17 4.43 -19.97
CA GLY A 139 -5.32 3.70 -19.44
C GLY A 139 -6.47 4.60 -18.93
N ASP A 140 -7.64 4.00 -18.76
CA ASP A 140 -8.83 4.67 -18.21
C ASP A 140 -8.76 4.74 -16.69
N TYR A 141 -8.15 5.80 -16.18
CA TYR A 141 -7.99 6.07 -14.75
C TYR A 141 -8.65 7.39 -14.35
N THR A 142 -8.80 7.59 -13.04
CA THR A 142 -9.32 8.82 -12.43
C THR A 142 -8.24 9.59 -11.68
N ASP A 143 -7.30 8.86 -11.06
CA ASP A 143 -6.29 9.44 -10.19
C ASP A 143 -4.96 8.71 -10.36
N PHE A 144 -3.88 9.40 -9.97
CA PHE A 144 -2.54 8.86 -9.95
C PHE A 144 -1.67 9.63 -8.96
N ASP A 145 -0.49 9.12 -8.69
CA ASP A 145 0.58 9.89 -8.04
C ASP A 145 1.92 9.22 -8.30
N VAL A 146 3.01 9.95 -8.03
CA VAL A 146 4.36 9.47 -8.24
C VAL A 146 5.22 9.72 -7.01
N SER A 147 6.13 8.79 -6.73
CA SER A 147 7.23 8.95 -5.77
C SER A 147 8.56 8.91 -6.50
N ALA A 148 9.46 9.82 -6.15
CA ALA A 148 10.82 9.88 -6.63
C ALA A 148 11.78 10.11 -5.47
N GLU A 149 12.72 9.18 -5.25
CA GLU A 149 13.73 9.25 -4.18
C GLU A 149 15.10 8.93 -4.74
N GLN A 150 16.14 9.55 -4.15
CA GLN A 150 17.52 9.23 -4.48
C GLN A 150 18.11 8.24 -3.47
N ASN A 151 18.87 7.28 -3.97
CA ASN A 151 19.73 6.48 -3.11
C ASN A 151 20.97 7.27 -2.66
N SER A 152 21.81 6.68 -1.80
CA SER A 152 23.03 7.30 -1.29
C SER A 152 24.06 7.68 -2.36
N ALA A 153 23.96 7.12 -3.58
CA ALA A 153 24.78 7.44 -4.74
C ALA A 153 24.15 8.54 -5.63
N GLY A 154 23.05 9.17 -5.20
CA GLY A 154 22.35 10.21 -5.94
C GLY A 154 21.58 9.70 -7.16
N LYS A 155 21.28 8.41 -7.25
CA LYS A 155 20.49 7.82 -8.34
C LYS A 155 19.03 7.79 -7.97
N TRP A 156 18.17 8.32 -8.83
CA TRP A 156 16.74 8.35 -8.67
C TRP A 156 16.10 6.97 -8.88
N TYR A 157 15.17 6.63 -8.02
CA TYR A 157 14.18 5.58 -8.16
C TYR A 157 12.80 6.22 -8.26
N PHE A 158 11.93 5.64 -9.08
CA PHE A 158 10.59 6.18 -9.35
C PHE A 158 9.54 5.08 -9.23
N THR A 159 8.41 5.42 -8.60
CA THR A 159 7.18 4.61 -8.61
C THR A 159 6.03 5.52 -8.98
N ASN A 160 5.36 5.23 -10.10
CA ASN A 160 4.14 5.93 -10.51
C ASN A 160 2.98 4.94 -10.51
N ILE A 161 1.93 5.21 -9.74
CA ILE A 161 0.75 4.36 -9.61
C ILE A 161 -0.46 5.09 -10.15
N PHE A 162 -1.26 4.39 -10.95
CA PHE A 162 -2.53 4.85 -11.52
C PHE A 162 -3.67 4.06 -10.91
N ILE A 163 -4.79 4.73 -10.62
CA ILE A 163 -5.99 4.09 -10.11
C ILE A 163 -7.26 4.55 -10.85
N LYS A 164 -8.22 3.63 -10.97
CA LYS A 164 -9.61 3.93 -11.31
C LYS A 164 -10.46 3.74 -10.06
N ARG A 165 -11.18 4.77 -9.66
CA ARG A 165 -12.16 4.70 -8.58
C ARG A 165 -13.58 4.60 -9.11
#